data_3c925cbb82e1a36dc7d886be25d87271
#
_entry.id   3c925cbb82e1a36dc7d886be25d87271
#
_cell.length_a   1.000
_cell.length_b   1.000
_cell.length_c   1.000
_cell.angle_alpha   90.00
_cell.angle_beta   90.00
_cell.angle_gamma   90.00
#
_symmetry.space_group_name_H-M   'P 1'
#
loop_
_entity.id
_entity.type
_entity.pdbx_description
1 polymer ?
#
loop_
_entity_poly.entity_id
_entity_poly.type
_entity_poly.pdbx_seq_one_letter_code
_entity_poly.pdbx_strand_id
1 'polypeptide(L)'
;MVTPREDWLKLTEEETLEPELPICDPHHHLWDRPDNRYILEDLLGDTNSGHNIARTVFVEASSEYRRSGPDELKPLGETEYVHKNSGLQGNTDIIAGIVGHVDFTLGERIGEVLDMHIEAAGGKFRGIRHASARDDDSSIPAYRKPPRGLLSDAKFREGFAQLQPRGLSYDAWLFHPQILELNGLAKAFPDTPIILDHIGGPLGIGPYAGKRDEIFPMWQADMATLAENPNVVVKVGGCGMVTYGFDWHKQERPPTSQQLAERTAPYYMWCIEKFGPDRCMFESNFPVDKASYSYNVMWNAFKRMSKDFSTSERASLFHDTAARVYRLI
;
A
#
# COMPACT_ATOMS: atom_id res chain seq x y z
N MET A 1 -2.18 0.64 16.38
CA MET A 1 -3.02 1.05 15.23
C MET A 1 -4.29 1.64 15.79
N VAL A 2 -4.80 2.72 15.21
CA VAL A 2 -6.09 3.30 15.65
C VAL A 2 -7.22 2.47 15.05
N THR A 3 -8.20 2.08 15.89
CA THR A 3 -9.37 1.34 15.44
C THR A 3 -10.35 2.27 14.72
N PRO A 4 -10.88 1.93 13.56
CA PRO A 4 -11.93 2.68 12.89
C PRO A 4 -13.17 2.87 13.79
N ARG A 5 -13.79 4.04 13.71
CA ARG A 5 -14.99 4.39 14.48
C ARG A 5 -16.15 4.63 13.50
N GLU A 6 -16.96 3.61 13.26
CA GLU A 6 -18.01 3.66 12.25
C GLU A 6 -19.01 4.82 12.48
N ASP A 7 -19.41 5.06 13.74
CA ASP A 7 -20.33 6.16 14.06
C ASP A 7 -19.72 7.55 13.79
N TRP A 8 -18.42 7.68 13.99
CA TRP A 8 -17.71 8.92 13.66
C TRP A 8 -17.57 9.08 12.14
N LEU A 9 -17.26 8.00 11.40
CA LEU A 9 -17.14 8.04 9.94
C LEU A 9 -18.44 8.49 9.26
N LYS A 10 -19.59 8.07 9.79
CA LYS A 10 -20.93 8.48 9.32
C LYS A 10 -21.26 9.97 9.49
N LEU A 11 -20.47 10.73 10.26
CA LEU A 11 -20.65 12.17 10.38
C LEU A 11 -20.26 12.93 9.10
N THR A 12 -19.57 12.26 8.16
CA THR A 12 -19.22 12.81 6.85
C THR A 12 -19.59 11.80 5.76
N GLU A 13 -20.79 11.93 5.24
CA GLU A 13 -21.30 11.17 4.09
C GLU A 13 -21.37 12.06 2.88
N GLU A 14 -21.00 11.56 1.72
CA GLU A 14 -21.00 12.27 0.44
C GLU A 14 -21.60 11.40 -0.65
N GLU A 15 -22.24 12.04 -1.63
CA GLU A 15 -22.58 11.38 -2.89
C GLU A 15 -21.31 10.92 -3.61
N THR A 16 -21.36 9.74 -4.22
CA THR A 16 -20.25 9.20 -5.00
C THR A 16 -20.07 10.01 -6.29
N LEU A 17 -18.90 10.60 -6.46
CA LEU A 17 -18.53 11.26 -7.70
C LEU A 17 -18.20 10.21 -8.77
N GLU A 18 -18.64 10.44 -10.01
CA GLU A 18 -18.30 9.59 -11.16
C GLU A 18 -18.36 8.08 -10.85
N PRO A 19 -19.55 7.55 -10.49
CA PRO A 19 -19.70 6.18 -10.01
C PRO A 19 -19.29 5.11 -11.05
N GLU A 20 -19.27 5.45 -12.34
CA GLU A 20 -18.91 4.51 -13.41
C GLU A 20 -17.40 4.40 -13.68
N LEU A 21 -16.57 5.29 -13.10
CA LEU A 21 -15.12 5.23 -13.32
C LEU A 21 -14.53 3.95 -12.72
N PRO A 22 -13.91 3.06 -13.55
CA PRO A 22 -13.36 1.82 -13.03
C PRO A 22 -12.19 2.07 -12.08
N ILE A 23 -12.15 1.33 -10.97
CA ILE A 23 -11.11 1.41 -9.96
C ILE A 23 -10.53 0.01 -9.71
N CYS A 24 -9.21 -0.08 -9.72
CA CYS A 24 -8.47 -1.18 -9.14
C CYS A 24 -7.82 -0.68 -7.85
N ASP A 25 -8.29 -1.15 -6.70
CA ASP A 25 -7.68 -0.80 -5.40
C ASP A 25 -6.46 -1.70 -5.15
N PRO A 26 -5.23 -1.20 -5.27
CA PRO A 26 -4.03 -2.03 -5.23
C PRO A 26 -3.50 -2.29 -3.82
N HIS A 27 -4.24 -1.89 -2.76
CA HIS A 27 -3.74 -2.03 -1.40
C HIS A 27 -4.84 -2.05 -0.35
N HIS A 28 -5.19 -3.22 0.09
CA HIS A 28 -5.98 -3.40 1.30
C HIS A 28 -5.46 -4.60 2.11
N HIS A 29 -5.94 -4.71 3.35
CA HIS A 29 -5.61 -5.80 4.26
C HIS A 29 -6.87 -6.50 4.75
N LEU A 30 -6.70 -7.69 5.31
CA LEU A 30 -7.72 -8.40 6.06
C LEU A 30 -7.13 -8.92 7.37
N TRP A 31 -7.83 -8.77 8.47
CA TRP A 31 -7.48 -9.35 9.76
C TRP A 31 -8.68 -9.51 10.68
N ASP A 32 -8.58 -10.49 11.58
CA ASP A 32 -9.50 -10.66 12.70
C ASP A 32 -8.70 -10.55 14.00
N ARG A 33 -8.60 -9.32 14.54
CA ARG A 33 -7.86 -9.02 15.75
C ARG A 33 -8.83 -8.60 16.86
N PRO A 34 -8.53 -8.91 18.13
CA PRO A 34 -9.29 -8.35 19.24
C PRO A 34 -9.41 -6.82 19.10
N ASP A 35 -10.62 -6.30 19.23
CA ASP A 35 -10.94 -4.86 19.15
C ASP A 35 -10.63 -4.16 17.81
N ASN A 36 -10.19 -4.89 16.80
CA ASN A 36 -9.92 -4.33 15.46
C ASN A 36 -10.08 -5.41 14.39
N ARG A 37 -11.33 -5.67 14.00
CA ARG A 37 -11.66 -6.63 12.96
C ARG A 37 -11.88 -5.91 11.63
N TYR A 38 -11.34 -6.49 10.55
CA TYR A 38 -11.64 -6.13 9.17
C TYR A 38 -11.47 -7.37 8.29
N ILE A 39 -12.57 -8.05 8.02
CA ILE A 39 -12.61 -9.29 7.25
C ILE A 39 -13.31 -9.06 5.91
N LEU A 40 -13.55 -10.10 5.15
CA LEU A 40 -14.15 -9.99 3.81
C LEU A 40 -15.48 -9.21 3.79
N GLU A 41 -16.37 -9.43 4.76
CA GLU A 41 -17.65 -8.71 4.82
C GLU A 41 -17.47 -7.21 5.02
N ASP A 42 -16.47 -6.79 5.81
CA ASP A 42 -16.17 -5.39 6.06
C ASP A 42 -15.60 -4.74 4.78
N LEU A 43 -14.68 -5.44 4.08
CA LEU A 43 -14.15 -5.01 2.79
C LEU A 43 -15.26 -4.88 1.74
N LEU A 44 -16.18 -5.84 1.67
CA LEU A 44 -17.32 -5.79 0.76
C LEU A 44 -18.27 -4.62 1.06
N GLY A 45 -18.42 -4.27 2.34
CA GLY A 45 -19.15 -3.07 2.74
C GLY A 45 -18.51 -1.80 2.18
N ASP A 46 -17.19 -1.69 2.26
CA ASP A 46 -16.44 -0.53 1.75
C ASP A 46 -16.42 -0.50 0.20
N THR A 47 -16.12 -1.60 -0.47
CA THR A 47 -16.06 -1.65 -1.94
C THR A 47 -17.42 -1.44 -2.62
N ASN A 48 -18.53 -1.73 -1.91
CA ASN A 48 -19.89 -1.47 -2.38
C ASN A 48 -20.42 -0.08 -1.97
N SER A 49 -19.58 0.84 -1.50
CA SER A 49 -20.00 2.17 -1.06
C SER A 49 -20.37 3.15 -2.18
N GLY A 50 -20.50 2.68 -3.42
CA GLY A 50 -21.01 3.46 -4.56
C GLY A 50 -20.00 3.66 -5.70
N HIS A 51 -18.72 3.41 -5.49
CA HIS A 51 -17.70 3.44 -6.54
C HIS A 51 -17.66 2.13 -7.35
N ASN A 52 -17.23 2.20 -8.61
CA ASN A 52 -17.03 1.04 -9.47
C ASN A 52 -15.67 0.37 -9.16
N ILE A 53 -15.59 -0.37 -8.07
CA ILE A 53 -14.40 -1.14 -7.74
C ILE A 53 -14.39 -2.42 -8.59
N ALA A 54 -13.58 -2.44 -9.63
CA ALA A 54 -13.48 -3.57 -10.54
C ALA A 54 -12.61 -4.69 -9.96
N ARG A 55 -11.52 -4.35 -9.27
CA ARG A 55 -10.55 -5.29 -8.71
C ARG A 55 -9.92 -4.76 -7.44
N THR A 56 -9.41 -5.69 -6.61
CA THR A 56 -8.59 -5.34 -5.45
C THR A 56 -7.33 -6.20 -5.35
N VAL A 57 -6.30 -5.68 -4.67
CA VAL A 57 -5.07 -6.42 -4.34
C VAL A 57 -4.89 -6.44 -2.82
N PHE A 58 -4.79 -7.64 -2.28
CA PHE A 58 -4.45 -7.84 -0.89
C PHE A 58 -2.95 -7.67 -0.66
N VAL A 59 -2.57 -6.99 0.41
CA VAL A 59 -1.19 -6.88 0.88
C VAL A 59 -1.07 -7.43 2.29
N GLU A 60 0.00 -8.19 2.55
CA GLU A 60 0.25 -8.88 3.82
C GLU A 60 0.04 -7.98 5.05
N ALA A 61 -0.45 -8.57 6.14
CA ALA A 61 -0.75 -7.87 7.40
C ALA A 61 -0.34 -8.66 8.65
N SER A 62 0.42 -9.75 8.51
CA SER A 62 0.73 -10.72 9.57
C SER A 62 -0.53 -11.29 10.23
N SER A 63 -1.54 -11.57 9.43
CA SER A 63 -2.80 -12.16 9.84
C SER A 63 -2.84 -13.64 9.46
N GLU A 64 -3.59 -14.45 10.20
CA GLU A 64 -3.87 -15.86 9.86
C GLU A 64 -2.63 -16.73 9.57
N TYR A 65 -1.48 -16.39 10.18
CA TYR A 65 -0.26 -17.19 10.04
C TYR A 65 -0.46 -18.61 10.59
N ARG A 66 0.16 -19.60 9.96
CA ARG A 66 0.16 -20.97 10.49
C ARG A 66 0.68 -21.00 11.92
N ARG A 67 -0.01 -21.69 12.81
CA ARG A 67 0.31 -21.76 14.25
C ARG A 67 1.46 -22.70 14.57
N SER A 68 1.83 -23.58 13.66
CA SER A 68 2.87 -24.59 13.80
C SER A 68 3.70 -24.72 12.53
N GLY A 69 4.83 -25.41 12.62
CA GLY A 69 5.78 -25.59 11.54
C GLY A 69 6.95 -24.60 11.58
N PRO A 70 7.86 -24.66 10.60
CA PRO A 70 8.98 -23.73 10.47
C PRO A 70 8.54 -22.28 10.39
N ASP A 71 9.28 -21.36 11.01
CA ASP A 71 8.91 -19.95 11.10
C ASP A 71 8.79 -19.30 9.70
N GLU A 72 9.65 -19.69 8.78
CA GLU A 72 9.65 -19.22 7.39
C GLU A 72 8.40 -19.62 6.60
N LEU A 73 7.70 -20.67 7.02
CA LEU A 73 6.48 -21.16 6.37
C LEU A 73 5.19 -20.66 7.04
N LYS A 74 5.28 -20.00 8.19
CA LYS A 74 4.08 -19.50 8.89
C LYS A 74 3.29 -18.48 8.06
N PRO A 75 3.92 -17.56 7.28
CA PRO A 75 3.21 -16.61 6.44
C PRO A 75 2.33 -17.23 5.35
N LEU A 76 2.60 -18.49 4.96
CA LEU A 76 1.74 -19.22 4.00
C LEU A 76 0.28 -19.31 4.46
N GLY A 77 0.02 -19.37 5.77
CA GLY A 77 -1.34 -19.39 6.31
C GLY A 77 -2.15 -18.17 5.90
N GLU A 78 -1.53 -16.99 5.85
CA GLU A 78 -2.18 -15.76 5.36
C GLU A 78 -2.51 -15.87 3.88
N THR A 79 -1.60 -16.36 3.05
CA THR A 79 -1.84 -16.57 1.61
C THR A 79 -2.98 -17.55 1.36
N GLU A 80 -3.02 -18.68 2.10
CA GLU A 80 -4.08 -19.68 2.03
C GLU A 80 -5.46 -19.09 2.42
N TYR A 81 -5.49 -18.34 3.53
CA TYR A 81 -6.70 -17.67 4.01
C TYR A 81 -7.22 -16.66 2.99
N VAL A 82 -6.34 -15.82 2.48
CA VAL A 82 -6.69 -14.76 1.53
C VAL A 82 -7.14 -15.35 0.20
N HIS A 83 -6.47 -16.38 -0.31
CA HIS A 83 -6.88 -17.06 -1.52
C HIS A 83 -8.29 -17.67 -1.39
N LYS A 84 -8.60 -18.29 -0.25
CA LYS A 84 -9.92 -18.85 0.02
C LYS A 84 -11.04 -17.79 0.01
N ASN A 85 -10.72 -16.55 0.38
CA ASN A 85 -11.66 -15.42 0.39
C ASN A 85 -11.65 -14.60 -0.91
N SER A 86 -10.87 -15.02 -1.91
CA SER A 86 -10.74 -14.30 -3.19
C SER A 86 -11.76 -14.79 -4.22
N GLY A 87 -12.08 -13.93 -5.17
CA GLY A 87 -12.92 -14.26 -6.32
C GLY A 87 -13.94 -13.19 -6.66
N LEU A 88 -14.81 -13.50 -7.62
CA LEU A 88 -15.83 -12.58 -8.08
C LEU A 88 -16.96 -12.42 -7.05
N GLN A 89 -17.18 -11.20 -6.60
CA GLN A 89 -18.25 -10.79 -5.71
C GLN A 89 -19.06 -9.68 -6.42
N GLY A 90 -20.25 -10.05 -6.93
CA GLY A 90 -20.97 -9.16 -7.85
C GLY A 90 -20.13 -8.88 -9.10
N ASN A 91 -19.79 -7.62 -9.35
CA ASN A 91 -18.95 -7.18 -10.46
C ASN A 91 -17.48 -6.94 -10.09
N THR A 92 -17.10 -7.14 -8.82
CA THR A 92 -15.76 -6.90 -8.31
C THR A 92 -14.97 -8.21 -8.20
N ASP A 93 -13.79 -8.29 -8.82
CA ASP A 93 -12.83 -9.38 -8.56
C ASP A 93 -12.06 -9.04 -7.28
N ILE A 94 -12.63 -9.45 -6.15
CA ILE A 94 -12.06 -9.26 -4.83
C ILE A 94 -10.80 -10.11 -4.71
N ILE A 95 -9.70 -9.46 -4.32
CA ILE A 95 -8.38 -10.10 -4.18
C ILE A 95 -7.98 -10.77 -5.51
N ALA A 96 -7.94 -9.96 -6.57
CA ALA A 96 -7.42 -10.38 -7.88
C ALA A 96 -5.91 -10.63 -7.86
N GLY A 97 -5.21 -10.02 -6.90
CA GLY A 97 -3.79 -10.20 -6.64
C GLY A 97 -3.48 -10.32 -5.14
N ILE A 98 -2.44 -11.09 -4.81
CA ILE A 98 -1.98 -11.33 -3.44
C ILE A 98 -0.50 -10.94 -3.36
N VAL A 99 -0.17 -10.02 -2.46
CA VAL A 99 1.19 -9.68 -2.03
C VAL A 99 1.39 -10.27 -0.64
N GLY A 100 2.24 -11.30 -0.57
CA GLY A 100 2.50 -12.03 0.67
C GLY A 100 3.75 -11.52 1.39
N HIS A 101 4.18 -12.28 2.41
CA HIS A 101 5.40 -12.03 3.16
C HIS A 101 6.35 -13.21 3.13
N VAL A 102 7.63 -12.92 2.90
CA VAL A 102 8.75 -13.83 3.19
C VAL A 102 9.88 -13.04 3.87
N ASP A 103 10.74 -13.74 4.60
CA ASP A 103 11.94 -13.14 5.18
C ASP A 103 13.11 -13.24 4.19
N PHE A 104 13.39 -12.17 3.45
CA PHE A 104 14.49 -12.12 2.50
C PHE A 104 15.88 -12.36 3.14
N THR A 105 16.04 -12.15 4.45
CA THR A 105 17.32 -12.38 5.13
C THR A 105 17.70 -13.87 5.19
N LEU A 106 16.80 -14.77 4.81
CA LEU A 106 17.09 -16.18 4.59
C LEU A 106 17.93 -16.44 3.33
N GLY A 107 18.17 -15.41 2.51
CA GLY A 107 18.96 -15.50 1.29
C GLY A 107 18.28 -16.38 0.23
N GLU A 108 19.08 -17.12 -0.55
CA GLU A 108 18.59 -17.95 -1.66
C GLU A 108 17.56 -19.01 -1.23
N ARG A 109 17.57 -19.43 0.04
CA ARG A 109 16.63 -20.44 0.55
C ARG A 109 15.17 -20.04 0.44
N ILE A 110 14.85 -18.74 0.31
CA ILE A 110 13.47 -18.31 0.14
C ILE A 110 12.84 -18.77 -1.18
N GLY A 111 13.63 -19.22 -2.17
CA GLY A 111 13.12 -19.67 -3.45
C GLY A 111 12.03 -20.72 -3.30
N GLU A 112 12.25 -21.75 -2.49
CA GLU A 112 11.25 -22.79 -2.21
C GLU A 112 10.01 -22.22 -1.51
N VAL A 113 10.18 -21.27 -0.58
CA VAL A 113 9.08 -20.63 0.14
C VAL A 113 8.22 -19.80 -0.83
N LEU A 114 8.85 -19.09 -1.77
CA LEU A 114 8.15 -18.35 -2.82
C LEU A 114 7.32 -19.28 -3.72
N ASP A 115 7.88 -20.41 -4.11
CA ASP A 115 7.19 -21.41 -4.93
C ASP A 115 5.95 -21.97 -4.19
N MET A 116 6.06 -22.21 -2.88
CA MET A 116 4.92 -22.62 -2.05
C MET A 116 3.83 -21.52 -1.95
N HIS A 117 4.19 -20.24 -1.87
CA HIS A 117 3.23 -19.14 -1.91
C HIS A 117 2.51 -19.05 -3.26
N ILE A 118 3.24 -19.24 -4.37
CA ILE A 118 2.68 -19.22 -5.73
C ILE A 118 1.63 -20.35 -5.87
N GLU A 119 1.96 -21.56 -5.37
CA GLU A 119 1.05 -22.69 -5.36
C GLU A 119 -0.19 -22.41 -4.51
N ALA A 120 0.01 -21.97 -3.26
CA ALA A 120 -1.06 -21.72 -2.29
C ALA A 120 -2.05 -20.63 -2.76
N ALA A 121 -1.59 -19.66 -3.55
CA ALA A 121 -2.41 -18.57 -4.06
C ALA A 121 -3.20 -18.92 -5.34
N GLY A 122 -3.10 -20.12 -5.89
CA GLY A 122 -3.90 -20.56 -7.03
C GLY A 122 -3.82 -19.63 -8.25
N GLY A 123 -2.62 -19.12 -8.57
CA GLY A 123 -2.37 -18.22 -9.69
C GLY A 123 -2.60 -16.72 -9.39
N LYS A 124 -2.94 -16.35 -8.15
CA LYS A 124 -3.15 -14.94 -7.74
C LYS A 124 -1.94 -14.31 -7.04
N PHE A 125 -0.84 -15.04 -6.80
CA PHE A 125 0.34 -14.49 -6.17
C PHE A 125 1.06 -13.51 -7.10
N ARG A 126 1.36 -12.29 -6.62
CA ARG A 126 1.91 -11.21 -7.45
C ARG A 126 3.22 -10.66 -6.95
N GLY A 127 3.45 -10.68 -5.66
CA GLY A 127 4.64 -10.07 -5.07
C GLY A 127 4.81 -10.34 -3.59
N ILE A 128 5.81 -9.68 -3.04
CA ILE A 128 6.19 -9.78 -1.63
C ILE A 128 6.28 -8.38 -1.04
N ARG A 129 5.80 -8.25 0.21
CA ARG A 129 6.15 -7.14 1.09
C ARG A 129 6.97 -7.64 2.27
N HIS A 130 8.24 -7.27 2.32
CA HIS A 130 9.06 -7.34 3.53
C HIS A 130 9.29 -5.92 4.01
N ALA A 131 8.44 -5.46 4.95
CA ALA A 131 8.45 -4.09 5.43
C ALA A 131 9.79 -3.70 6.03
N SER A 132 10.35 -2.58 5.58
CA SER A 132 11.62 -2.02 6.07
C SER A 132 11.43 -0.75 6.89
N ALA A 133 10.18 -0.29 7.06
CA ALA A 133 9.84 0.92 7.81
C ALA A 133 10.42 0.91 9.22
N ARG A 134 11.32 1.85 9.50
CA ARG A 134 12.06 1.97 10.75
C ARG A 134 12.40 3.41 11.06
N ASP A 135 12.27 3.77 12.31
CA ASP A 135 12.88 4.95 12.92
C ASP A 135 13.52 4.55 14.25
N ASP A 136 14.54 5.30 14.69
CA ASP A 136 15.18 5.01 15.99
C ASP A 136 14.44 5.65 17.15
N ASP A 137 13.63 6.65 16.88
CA ASP A 137 12.79 7.27 17.90
C ASP A 137 11.63 6.33 18.25
N SER A 138 11.53 6.00 19.54
CA SER A 138 10.52 5.06 20.05
C SER A 138 9.08 5.57 19.96
N SER A 139 8.88 6.87 19.72
CA SER A 139 7.55 7.44 19.48
C SER A 139 7.01 7.15 18.07
N ILE A 140 7.86 6.69 17.15
CA ILE A 140 7.47 6.28 15.82
C ILE A 140 7.10 4.80 15.84
N PRO A 141 5.81 4.45 15.67
CA PRO A 141 5.38 3.04 15.66
C PRO A 141 5.86 2.36 14.36
N ALA A 142 6.57 1.26 14.50
CA ALA A 142 6.93 0.38 13.40
C ALA A 142 6.10 -0.90 13.47
N TYR A 143 5.54 -1.32 12.33
CA TYR A 143 4.77 -2.56 12.20
C TYR A 143 5.64 -3.80 12.48
N ARG A 144 6.84 -3.80 11.94
CA ARG A 144 7.94 -4.71 12.29
C ARG A 144 9.10 -3.86 12.78
N LYS A 145 10.07 -4.44 13.44
CA LYS A 145 11.28 -3.72 13.87
C LYS A 145 12.48 -4.21 13.03
N PRO A 146 12.56 -3.85 11.75
CA PRO A 146 13.65 -4.30 10.89
C PRO A 146 14.98 -3.71 11.37
N PRO A 147 16.13 -4.37 11.10
CA PRO A 147 17.44 -3.79 11.36
C PRO A 147 17.68 -2.56 10.49
N ARG A 148 18.61 -1.70 10.90
CA ARG A 148 19.10 -0.60 10.05
C ARG A 148 19.76 -1.18 8.80
N GLY A 149 19.59 -0.52 7.66
CA GLY A 149 20.23 -0.89 6.41
C GLY A 149 19.70 -2.21 5.83
N LEU A 150 18.46 -2.62 6.16
CA LEU A 150 17.89 -3.89 5.72
C LEU A 150 17.97 -4.06 4.19
N LEU A 151 17.62 -3.01 3.41
CA LEU A 151 17.61 -3.08 1.95
C LEU A 151 19.02 -3.13 1.33
N SER A 152 20.05 -2.85 2.14
CA SER A 152 21.47 -2.97 1.78
C SER A 152 22.12 -4.25 2.28
N ASP A 153 21.41 -5.03 3.13
CA ASP A 153 21.92 -6.29 3.67
C ASP A 153 22.16 -7.31 2.56
N ALA A 154 23.30 -8.01 2.60
CA ALA A 154 23.70 -8.94 1.56
C ALA A 154 22.74 -10.14 1.47
N LYS A 155 22.29 -10.68 2.61
CA LYS A 155 21.35 -11.81 2.66
C LYS A 155 19.97 -11.40 2.16
N PHE A 156 19.51 -10.20 2.54
CA PHE A 156 18.28 -9.64 2.01
C PHE A 156 18.33 -9.58 0.48
N ARG A 157 19.44 -9.08 -0.09
CA ARG A 157 19.60 -8.95 -1.55
C ARG A 157 19.73 -10.29 -2.26
N GLU A 158 20.37 -11.30 -1.66
CA GLU A 158 20.35 -12.68 -2.16
C GLU A 158 18.91 -13.23 -2.24
N GLY A 159 18.11 -12.99 -1.21
CA GLY A 159 16.68 -13.35 -1.19
C GLY A 159 15.88 -12.54 -2.21
N PHE A 160 16.08 -11.23 -2.28
CA PHE A 160 15.39 -10.34 -3.21
C PHE A 160 15.61 -10.76 -4.68
N ALA A 161 16.81 -11.23 -5.02
CA ALA A 161 17.14 -11.73 -6.35
C ALA A 161 16.26 -12.93 -6.79
N GLN A 162 15.60 -13.63 -5.86
CA GLN A 162 14.70 -14.75 -6.16
C GLN A 162 13.34 -14.30 -6.73
N LEU A 163 13.02 -12.99 -6.71
CA LEU A 163 11.75 -12.46 -7.22
C LEU A 163 11.70 -12.43 -8.75
N GLN A 164 12.74 -11.92 -9.40
CA GLN A 164 12.78 -11.72 -10.84
C GLN A 164 12.56 -13.02 -11.64
N PRO A 165 13.23 -14.16 -11.33
CA PRO A 165 13.00 -15.41 -12.06
C PRO A 165 11.57 -15.95 -11.93
N ARG A 166 10.82 -15.50 -10.92
CA ARG A 166 9.42 -15.88 -10.66
C ARG A 166 8.42 -14.86 -11.16
N GLY A 167 8.90 -13.77 -11.76
CA GLY A 167 8.06 -12.65 -12.22
C GLY A 167 7.31 -11.96 -11.08
N LEU A 168 7.85 -11.96 -9.85
CA LEU A 168 7.24 -11.34 -8.69
C LEU A 168 7.71 -9.90 -8.50
N SER A 169 6.85 -9.06 -7.92
CA SER A 169 7.16 -7.68 -7.54
C SER A 169 7.54 -7.57 -6.04
N TYR A 170 8.09 -6.42 -5.69
CA TYR A 170 8.37 -6.05 -4.31
C TYR A 170 7.58 -4.81 -3.91
N ASP A 171 6.72 -4.91 -2.91
CA ASP A 171 6.01 -3.77 -2.29
C ASP A 171 6.87 -3.22 -1.15
N ALA A 172 7.37 -2.00 -1.30
CA ALA A 172 8.32 -1.37 -0.40
C ALA A 172 7.61 -0.47 0.61
N TRP A 173 7.34 -0.98 1.82
CA TRP A 173 6.89 -0.17 2.94
C TRP A 173 8.07 0.30 3.77
N LEU A 174 8.27 1.61 3.80
CA LEU A 174 9.36 2.30 4.51
C LEU A 174 8.91 3.68 4.99
N PHE A 175 9.74 4.35 5.80
CA PHE A 175 9.60 5.78 6.11
C PHE A 175 10.53 6.63 5.25
N HIS A 176 10.18 7.89 5.05
CA HIS A 176 10.90 8.79 4.13
C HIS A 176 12.42 8.85 4.31
N PRO A 177 13.01 8.73 5.51
CA PRO A 177 14.47 8.74 5.64
C PRO A 177 15.17 7.54 4.97
N GLN A 178 14.40 6.52 4.56
CA GLN A 178 14.91 5.29 3.93
C GLN A 178 14.77 5.27 2.39
N ILE A 179 14.21 6.33 1.79
CA ILE A 179 13.95 6.39 0.33
C ILE A 179 15.25 6.17 -0.48
N LEU A 180 16.35 6.77 -0.06
CA LEU A 180 17.65 6.59 -0.75
C LEU A 180 18.22 5.17 -0.60
N GLU A 181 17.87 4.45 0.47
CA GLU A 181 18.22 3.05 0.62
C GLU A 181 17.45 2.19 -0.41
N LEU A 182 16.16 2.48 -0.63
CA LEU A 182 15.36 1.86 -1.69
C LEU A 182 15.90 2.18 -3.09
N ASN A 183 16.35 3.42 -3.32
CA ASN A 183 17.00 3.80 -4.58
C ASN A 183 18.23 2.92 -4.88
N GLY A 184 19.03 2.61 -3.85
CA GLY A 184 20.15 1.67 -3.96
C GLY A 184 19.73 0.24 -4.31
N LEU A 185 18.58 -0.23 -3.80
CA LEU A 185 18.02 -1.53 -4.15
C LEU A 185 17.50 -1.53 -5.60
N ALA A 186 16.74 -0.48 -5.99
CA ALA A 186 16.16 -0.35 -7.33
C ALA A 186 17.24 -0.37 -8.44
N LYS A 187 18.35 0.34 -8.21
CA LYS A 187 19.51 0.35 -9.12
C LYS A 187 20.22 -1.00 -9.21
N ALA A 188 20.26 -1.76 -8.11
CA ALA A 188 20.89 -3.08 -8.08
C ALA A 188 20.05 -4.16 -8.78
N PHE A 189 18.71 -3.98 -8.87
CA PHE A 189 17.77 -4.94 -9.44
C PHE A 189 16.82 -4.28 -10.44
N PRO A 190 17.33 -3.78 -11.57
CA PRO A 190 16.54 -2.98 -12.51
C PRO A 190 15.40 -3.76 -13.20
N ASP A 191 15.49 -5.09 -13.23
CA ASP A 191 14.50 -5.97 -13.87
C ASP A 191 13.39 -6.43 -12.90
N THR A 192 13.48 -6.08 -11.61
CA THR A 192 12.46 -6.39 -10.61
C THR A 192 11.54 -5.20 -10.41
N PRO A 193 10.21 -5.32 -10.64
CA PRO A 193 9.28 -4.24 -10.34
C PRO A 193 9.24 -3.96 -8.83
N ILE A 194 9.43 -2.70 -8.45
CA ILE A 194 9.37 -2.20 -7.09
C ILE A 194 8.19 -1.25 -6.97
N ILE A 195 7.28 -1.50 -6.06
CA ILE A 195 6.12 -0.68 -5.77
C ILE A 195 6.36 0.03 -4.44
N LEU A 196 6.56 1.34 -4.46
CA LEU A 196 6.69 2.14 -3.25
C LEU A 196 5.31 2.35 -2.62
N ASP A 197 5.09 1.79 -1.43
CA ASP A 197 3.85 1.98 -0.67
C ASP A 197 3.74 3.41 -0.12
N HIS A 198 2.54 3.98 -0.19
CA HIS A 198 2.14 5.16 0.60
C HIS A 198 3.08 6.36 0.41
N ILE A 199 3.45 6.66 -0.85
CA ILE A 199 4.35 7.79 -1.18
C ILE A 199 5.66 7.84 -0.36
N GLY A 200 6.15 6.68 0.09
CA GLY A 200 7.40 6.60 0.86
C GLY A 200 7.31 7.11 2.29
N GLY A 201 6.14 7.04 2.92
CA GLY A 201 5.95 7.20 4.36
C GLY A 201 6.48 8.51 4.98
N PRO A 202 6.11 9.73 4.48
CA PRO A 202 6.55 10.98 5.10
C PRO A 202 6.04 11.10 6.54
N LEU A 203 6.95 11.13 7.50
CA LEU A 203 6.65 11.21 8.92
C LEU A 203 6.26 12.63 9.34
N GLY A 204 5.26 12.73 10.22
CA GLY A 204 4.77 14.00 10.78
C GLY A 204 4.50 13.95 12.28
N ILE A 205 4.99 12.91 12.98
CA ILE A 205 4.85 12.73 14.44
C ILE A 205 6.22 12.61 15.11
N GLY A 206 6.26 12.54 16.44
CA GLY A 206 7.50 12.41 17.20
C GLY A 206 8.48 13.55 16.87
N PRO A 207 9.75 13.25 16.56
CA PRO A 207 10.75 14.26 16.23
C PRO A 207 10.45 15.03 14.93
N TYR A 208 9.51 14.58 14.12
CA TYR A 208 9.06 15.18 12.86
C TYR A 208 7.81 16.07 13.02
N ALA A 209 7.19 16.08 14.21
CA ALA A 209 6.00 16.87 14.47
C ALA A 209 6.26 18.37 14.25
N GLY A 210 5.37 19.03 13.50
CA GLY A 210 5.49 20.47 13.20
C GLY A 210 6.57 20.85 12.20
N LYS A 211 7.32 19.88 11.65
CA LYS A 211 8.44 20.14 10.72
C LYS A 211 8.12 19.84 9.26
N ARG A 212 6.85 19.86 8.89
CA ARG A 212 6.42 19.53 7.52
C ARG A 212 7.12 20.36 6.45
N ASP A 213 7.28 21.66 6.70
CA ASP A 213 7.91 22.59 5.74
C ASP A 213 9.43 22.33 5.58
N GLU A 214 10.08 21.72 6.57
CA GLU A 214 11.47 21.28 6.48
C GLU A 214 11.59 19.91 5.81
N ILE A 215 10.69 19.00 6.12
CA ILE A 215 10.71 17.61 5.63
C ILE A 215 10.30 17.51 4.17
N PHE A 216 9.30 18.28 3.75
CA PHE A 216 8.72 18.18 2.42
C PHE A 216 9.77 18.38 1.30
N PRO A 217 10.64 19.41 1.32
CA PRO A 217 11.69 19.57 0.31
C PRO A 217 12.71 18.42 0.31
N MET A 218 13.04 17.86 1.48
CA MET A 218 13.96 16.70 1.59
C MET A 218 13.31 15.45 0.97
N TRP A 219 12.06 15.17 1.34
CA TRP A 219 11.29 14.08 0.76
C TRP A 219 11.17 14.22 -0.77
N GLN A 220 10.92 15.45 -1.28
CA GLN A 220 10.87 15.71 -2.72
C GLN A 220 12.19 15.39 -3.42
N ALA A 221 13.32 15.76 -2.84
CA ALA A 221 14.63 15.50 -3.41
C ALA A 221 14.95 13.99 -3.48
N ASP A 222 14.63 13.25 -2.41
CA ASP A 222 14.86 11.81 -2.33
C ASP A 222 13.92 11.04 -3.28
N MET A 223 12.65 11.44 -3.34
CA MET A 223 11.67 10.89 -4.28
C MET A 223 12.04 11.18 -5.74
N ALA A 224 12.58 12.38 -6.03
CA ALA A 224 13.07 12.72 -7.36
C ALA A 224 14.21 11.79 -7.79
N THR A 225 15.14 11.50 -6.87
CA THR A 225 16.23 10.55 -7.11
C THR A 225 15.70 9.12 -7.34
N LEU A 226 14.71 8.71 -6.58
CA LEU A 226 14.06 7.39 -6.74
C LEU A 226 13.34 7.28 -8.08
N ALA A 227 12.69 8.36 -8.54
CA ALA A 227 11.94 8.42 -9.80
C ALA A 227 12.79 8.19 -11.06
N GLU A 228 14.12 8.35 -10.97
CA GLU A 228 15.05 8.04 -12.05
C GLU A 228 15.09 6.55 -12.41
N ASN A 229 14.62 5.67 -11.50
CA ASN A 229 14.59 4.23 -11.74
C ASN A 229 13.27 3.84 -12.43
N PRO A 230 13.30 3.34 -13.67
CA PRO A 230 12.09 3.03 -14.44
C PRO A 230 11.30 1.83 -13.87
N ASN A 231 11.94 0.98 -13.07
CA ASN A 231 11.33 -0.16 -12.39
C ASN A 231 10.58 0.20 -11.09
N VAL A 232 10.53 1.49 -10.73
CA VAL A 232 9.81 1.96 -9.54
C VAL A 232 8.48 2.58 -9.92
N VAL A 233 7.43 2.11 -9.26
CA VAL A 233 6.04 2.60 -9.34
C VAL A 233 5.60 3.03 -7.94
N VAL A 234 4.69 4.00 -7.82
CA VAL A 234 4.28 4.58 -6.55
C VAL A 234 2.80 4.36 -6.29
N LYS A 235 2.46 3.88 -5.11
CA LYS A 235 1.10 3.93 -4.57
C LYS A 235 0.86 5.30 -3.95
N VAL A 236 -0.11 6.00 -4.50
CA VAL A 236 -0.50 7.35 -4.11
C VAL A 236 -1.69 7.25 -3.17
N GLY A 237 -1.38 7.16 -1.87
CA GLY A 237 -2.33 6.98 -0.79
C GLY A 237 -1.65 7.03 0.58
N GLY A 238 -2.30 6.47 1.61
CA GLY A 238 -1.71 6.27 2.93
C GLY A 238 -1.73 7.48 3.86
N CYS A 239 -2.20 8.66 3.43
CA CYS A 239 -2.22 9.86 4.28
C CYS A 239 -3.25 9.82 5.43
N GLY A 240 -4.01 8.75 5.55
CA GLY A 240 -4.84 8.46 6.73
C GLY A 240 -4.06 7.91 7.91
N MET A 241 -2.86 7.41 7.69
CA MET A 241 -2.02 6.87 8.75
C MET A 241 -1.64 7.94 9.78
N VAL A 242 -1.68 7.56 11.05
CA VAL A 242 -1.32 8.44 12.19
C VAL A 242 0.10 8.97 12.06
N THR A 243 1.02 8.19 11.51
CA THR A 243 2.42 8.53 11.34
C THR A 243 2.67 9.75 10.46
N TYR A 244 1.71 10.11 9.59
CA TYR A 244 1.80 11.31 8.74
C TYR A 244 1.48 12.62 9.48
N GLY A 245 0.92 12.54 10.69
CA GLY A 245 0.68 13.72 11.54
C GLY A 245 -0.40 14.67 10.99
N PHE A 246 -1.35 14.18 10.17
CA PHE A 246 -2.53 14.96 9.78
C PHE A 246 -3.59 15.01 10.86
N ASP A 247 -3.55 14.07 11.80
CA ASP A 247 -4.43 14.00 12.97
C ASP A 247 -5.93 13.99 12.66
N TRP A 248 -6.33 13.44 11.48
CA TRP A 248 -7.72 13.33 11.06
C TRP A 248 -8.59 12.67 12.12
N HIS A 249 -8.10 11.57 12.70
CA HIS A 249 -8.79 10.76 13.71
C HIS A 249 -9.06 11.50 15.04
N LYS A 250 -8.43 12.67 15.25
CA LYS A 250 -8.59 13.51 16.45
C LYS A 250 -9.63 14.62 16.24
N GLN A 251 -10.12 14.82 15.03
CA GLN A 251 -11.09 15.85 14.72
C GLN A 251 -12.49 15.46 15.21
N GLU A 252 -13.36 16.45 15.40
CA GLU A 252 -14.75 16.23 15.82
C GLU A 252 -15.54 15.40 14.79
N ARG A 253 -15.22 15.54 13.52
CA ARG A 253 -15.76 14.78 12.39
C ARG A 253 -14.68 14.44 11.36
N PRO A 254 -14.88 13.40 10.52
CA PRO A 254 -13.99 13.10 9.42
C PRO A 254 -13.88 14.26 8.43
N PRO A 255 -12.77 14.37 7.71
CA PRO A 255 -12.65 15.35 6.62
C PRO A 255 -13.66 15.04 5.52
N THR A 256 -14.11 16.08 4.83
CA THR A 256 -14.77 15.94 3.53
C THR A 256 -13.74 15.55 2.46
N SER A 257 -14.21 15.02 1.31
CA SER A 257 -13.33 14.72 0.17
C SER A 257 -12.62 15.98 -0.37
N GLN A 258 -13.23 17.15 -0.26
CA GLN A 258 -12.60 18.41 -0.62
C GLN A 258 -11.44 18.74 0.34
N GLN A 259 -11.67 18.67 1.65
CA GLN A 259 -10.65 18.93 2.66
C GLN A 259 -9.49 17.92 2.57
N LEU A 260 -9.82 16.64 2.33
CA LEU A 260 -8.82 15.60 2.15
C LEU A 260 -7.97 15.87 0.91
N ALA A 261 -8.60 16.18 -0.23
CA ALA A 261 -7.94 16.52 -1.48
C ALA A 261 -6.99 17.72 -1.30
N GLU A 262 -7.47 18.82 -0.74
CA GLU A 262 -6.67 20.04 -0.54
C GLU A 262 -5.44 19.80 0.34
N ARG A 263 -5.61 18.99 1.39
CA ARG A 263 -4.55 18.76 2.37
C ARG A 263 -3.47 17.79 1.87
N THR A 264 -3.84 16.81 1.04
CA THR A 264 -2.93 15.77 0.55
C THR A 264 -2.38 16.04 -0.85
N ALA A 265 -3.03 16.91 -1.64
CA ALA A 265 -2.61 17.25 -2.99
C ALA A 265 -1.13 17.65 -3.12
N PRO A 266 -0.52 18.43 -2.20
CA PRO A 266 0.90 18.77 -2.33
C PRO A 266 1.82 17.56 -2.47
N TYR A 267 1.53 16.46 -1.77
CA TYR A 267 2.30 15.22 -1.86
C TYR A 267 1.92 14.38 -3.09
N TYR A 268 0.61 14.16 -3.27
CA TYR A 268 0.10 13.25 -4.30
C TYR A 268 0.34 13.79 -5.70
N MET A 269 0.02 15.05 -5.94
CA MET A 269 0.22 15.69 -7.25
C MET A 269 1.69 15.77 -7.61
N TRP A 270 2.56 16.05 -6.63
CA TRP A 270 4.00 16.05 -6.87
C TRP A 270 4.53 14.66 -7.28
N CYS A 271 4.05 13.58 -6.63
CA CYS A 271 4.39 12.21 -7.03
C CYS A 271 3.96 11.93 -8.47
N ILE A 272 2.70 12.28 -8.83
CA ILE A 272 2.15 12.04 -10.16
C ILE A 272 2.91 12.85 -11.22
N GLU A 273 3.25 14.11 -10.93
CA GLU A 273 4.07 14.94 -11.82
C GLU A 273 5.47 14.34 -12.03
N LYS A 274 6.09 13.84 -10.96
CA LYS A 274 7.48 13.39 -10.99
C LYS A 274 7.67 12.00 -11.58
N PHE A 275 6.80 11.04 -11.27
CA PHE A 275 6.86 9.67 -11.77
C PHE A 275 6.10 9.47 -13.09
N GLY A 276 5.12 10.30 -13.37
CA GLY A 276 4.15 10.14 -14.45
C GLY A 276 2.94 9.29 -14.02
N PRO A 277 1.75 9.54 -14.62
CA PRO A 277 0.52 8.82 -14.28
C PRO A 277 0.61 7.30 -14.51
N ASP A 278 1.41 6.86 -15.47
CA ASP A 278 1.64 5.45 -15.81
C ASP A 278 2.56 4.71 -14.84
N ARG A 279 3.20 5.43 -13.90
CA ARG A 279 3.95 4.88 -12.78
C ARG A 279 3.38 5.27 -11.42
N CYS A 280 2.13 5.74 -11.38
CA CYS A 280 1.40 6.02 -10.15
C CYS A 280 0.08 5.25 -10.16
N MET A 281 -0.38 4.84 -8.97
CA MET A 281 -1.69 4.23 -8.76
C MET A 281 -2.28 4.71 -7.44
N PHE A 282 -3.55 5.12 -7.44
CA PHE A 282 -4.27 5.44 -6.21
C PHE A 282 -4.55 4.16 -5.42
N GLU A 283 -4.47 4.24 -4.09
CA GLU A 283 -4.69 3.10 -3.18
C GLU A 283 -5.55 3.49 -1.98
N SER A 284 -6.23 2.51 -1.38
CA SER A 284 -7.01 2.76 -0.17
C SER A 284 -6.21 2.64 1.12
N ASN A 285 -5.31 1.68 1.21
CA ASN A 285 -4.65 1.27 2.45
C ASN A 285 -5.66 0.89 3.57
N PHE A 286 -6.84 0.33 3.19
CA PHE A 286 -7.88 -0.03 4.15
C PHE A 286 -7.59 -1.39 4.82
N PRO A 287 -7.89 -1.51 6.12
CA PRO A 287 -8.57 -0.57 6.99
C PRO A 287 -7.64 0.38 7.77
N VAL A 288 -6.36 0.49 7.44
CA VAL A 288 -5.44 1.37 8.18
C VAL A 288 -5.91 2.82 8.09
N ASP A 289 -6.20 3.30 6.88
CA ASP A 289 -6.65 4.66 6.63
C ASP A 289 -8.12 4.90 7.01
N LYS A 290 -8.93 3.84 7.18
CA LYS A 290 -10.32 3.92 7.66
C LYS A 290 -10.41 4.54 9.06
N ALA A 291 -9.33 4.54 9.83
CA ALA A 291 -9.26 5.29 11.08
C ALA A 291 -9.44 6.82 10.90
N SER A 292 -9.26 7.33 9.69
CA SER A 292 -9.21 8.76 9.37
C SER A 292 -10.34 9.24 8.46
N TYR A 293 -10.86 8.42 7.57
CA TYR A 293 -11.93 8.76 6.62
C TYR A 293 -12.59 7.50 6.04
N SER A 294 -13.79 7.68 5.44
CA SER A 294 -14.49 6.58 4.78
C SER A 294 -13.90 6.29 3.39
N TYR A 295 -14.15 5.09 2.89
CA TYR A 295 -13.74 4.64 1.57
C TYR A 295 -14.30 5.54 0.45
N ASN A 296 -15.59 5.89 0.57
CA ASN A 296 -16.24 6.79 -0.38
C ASN A 296 -15.59 8.18 -0.41
N VAL A 297 -15.34 8.81 0.74
CA VAL A 297 -14.71 10.13 0.84
C VAL A 297 -13.31 10.12 0.24
N MET A 298 -12.54 9.07 0.47
CA MET A 298 -11.18 8.94 -0.06
C MET A 298 -11.18 8.88 -1.61
N TRP A 299 -11.99 8.01 -2.21
CA TRP A 299 -12.06 7.92 -3.68
C TRP A 299 -12.63 9.19 -4.31
N ASN A 300 -13.59 9.86 -3.65
CA ASN A 300 -14.03 11.18 -4.06
C ASN A 300 -12.88 12.20 -4.03
N ALA A 301 -12.00 12.16 -3.02
CA ALA A 301 -10.85 13.06 -2.95
C ALA A 301 -9.89 12.84 -4.12
N PHE A 302 -9.58 11.60 -4.48
CA PHE A 302 -8.77 11.29 -5.66
C PHE A 302 -9.42 11.77 -6.97
N LYS A 303 -10.73 11.60 -7.12
CA LYS A 303 -11.49 12.11 -8.28
C LYS A 303 -11.43 13.63 -8.38
N ARG A 304 -11.53 14.35 -7.25
CA ARG A 304 -11.39 15.81 -7.20
C ARG A 304 -9.99 16.27 -7.61
N MET A 305 -8.94 15.62 -7.09
CA MET A 305 -7.55 15.98 -7.41
C MET A 305 -7.20 15.75 -8.88
N SER A 306 -7.76 14.71 -9.48
CA SER A 306 -7.45 14.32 -10.87
C SER A 306 -8.43 14.82 -11.92
N LYS A 307 -9.34 15.74 -11.58
CA LYS A 307 -10.42 16.22 -12.48
C LYS A 307 -9.90 16.84 -13.78
N ASP A 308 -8.73 17.47 -13.74
CA ASP A 308 -8.14 18.18 -14.86
C ASP A 308 -7.16 17.30 -15.68
N PHE A 309 -6.98 16.03 -15.30
CA PHE A 309 -6.20 15.06 -16.07
C PHE A 309 -7.02 14.52 -17.24
N SER A 310 -6.32 14.10 -18.29
CA SER A 310 -6.94 13.43 -19.44
C SER A 310 -7.57 12.08 -19.02
N THR A 311 -8.49 11.58 -19.84
CA THR A 311 -9.14 10.28 -19.62
C THR A 311 -8.11 9.14 -19.49
N SER A 312 -7.04 9.16 -20.28
CA SER A 312 -6.00 8.12 -20.25
C SER A 312 -5.13 8.21 -18.99
N GLU A 313 -4.77 9.40 -18.53
CA GLU A 313 -4.03 9.59 -17.27
C GLU A 313 -4.86 9.12 -16.07
N ARG A 314 -6.14 9.47 -16.06
CA ARG A 314 -7.07 9.00 -15.02
C ARG A 314 -7.24 7.46 -15.06
N ALA A 315 -7.38 6.88 -16.24
CA ALA A 315 -7.43 5.42 -16.37
C ALA A 315 -6.17 4.76 -15.79
N SER A 316 -4.99 5.33 -16.05
CA SER A 316 -3.73 4.86 -15.45
C SER A 316 -3.78 4.93 -13.92
N LEU A 317 -4.12 6.09 -13.34
CA LEU A 317 -4.11 6.34 -11.90
C LEU A 317 -5.13 5.49 -11.12
N PHE A 318 -6.33 5.29 -11.69
CA PHE A 318 -7.42 4.59 -10.99
C PHE A 318 -7.42 3.07 -11.24
N HIS A 319 -6.86 2.59 -12.35
CA HIS A 319 -7.01 1.18 -12.70
C HIS A 319 -5.79 0.58 -13.43
N ASP A 320 -5.36 1.17 -14.57
CA ASP A 320 -4.54 0.45 -15.53
C ASP A 320 -3.11 0.21 -15.04
N THR A 321 -2.53 1.16 -14.30
CA THR A 321 -1.19 0.99 -13.70
C THR A 321 -1.20 -0.19 -12.71
N ALA A 322 -2.19 -0.26 -11.82
CA ALA A 322 -2.32 -1.36 -10.87
C ALA A 322 -2.54 -2.69 -11.59
N ALA A 323 -3.47 -2.74 -12.57
CA ALA A 323 -3.76 -3.94 -13.34
C ALA A 323 -2.53 -4.45 -14.09
N ARG A 324 -1.74 -3.57 -14.68
CA ARG A 324 -0.50 -3.90 -15.41
C ARG A 324 0.59 -4.39 -14.45
N VAL A 325 0.86 -3.63 -13.39
CA VAL A 325 1.99 -3.92 -12.47
C VAL A 325 1.77 -5.23 -11.74
N TYR A 326 0.55 -5.48 -11.27
CA TYR A 326 0.19 -6.74 -10.61
C TYR A 326 -0.30 -7.82 -11.59
N ARG A 327 -0.29 -7.57 -12.90
CA ARG A 327 -0.68 -8.56 -13.93
C ARG A 327 -2.07 -9.14 -13.66
N LEU A 328 -3.05 -8.28 -13.41
CA LEU A 328 -4.43 -8.62 -13.09
C LEU A 328 -5.26 -8.75 -14.39
N ILE A 329 -4.98 -9.75 -15.19
CA ILE A 329 -5.65 -9.96 -16.47
C ILE A 329 -6.77 -10.97 -16.29
#